data_2909adef6e04af207ce5ef52f237f993
#
_entry.id   2909adef6e04af207ce5ef52f237f993
#
_cell.length_a   1.000
_cell.length_b   1.000
_cell.length_c   1.000
_cell.angle_alpha   90.00
_cell.angle_beta   90.00
_cell.angle_gamma   90.00
#
_symmetry.space_group_name_H-M   'P 1'
#
loop_
_entity.id
_entity.type
_entity.pdbx_description
1 polymer ?
#
loop_
_entity_poly.entity_id
_entity_poly.type
_entity_poly.pdbx_seq_one_letter_code
_entity_poly.pdbx_strand_id
1 'polypeptide(L)'
;MTAIITEPGFELVTSTPGVLGVTGLLNFNTAAAAMQAIESVLSDRSIAQLDLAGVRHADSAGLSCLVAVMAEAARQGRSLKVIHMPSGMQALAKVSEVDRLID
;
A
#
# COMPACT_ATOMS: atom_id res chain seq x y z
N MET A 1 -11.64 12.70 5.85
CA MET A 1 -10.46 12.11 5.17
C MET A 1 -9.51 13.23 4.79
N THR A 2 -8.26 13.14 5.20
CA THR A 2 -7.26 14.18 4.99
C THR A 2 -6.12 13.63 4.15
N ALA A 3 -5.84 14.28 3.01
CA ALA A 3 -4.68 13.95 2.20
C ALA A 3 -3.43 14.48 2.89
N ILE A 4 -2.44 13.61 3.11
CA ILE A 4 -1.17 13.98 3.73
C ILE A 4 -0.04 14.01 2.71
N ILE A 5 -0.19 13.29 1.60
CA ILE A 5 0.70 13.36 0.45
C ILE A 5 -0.16 13.27 -0.80
N THR A 6 0.01 14.24 -1.71
CA THR A 6 -0.67 14.25 -3.00
C THR A 6 0.39 14.25 -4.08
N GLU A 7 0.34 13.24 -4.96
CA GLU A 7 1.26 13.05 -6.07
C GLU A 7 0.49 12.83 -7.36
N PRO A 8 1.11 13.02 -8.53
CA PRO A 8 0.44 12.62 -9.76
C PRO A 8 0.06 11.14 -9.73
N GLY A 9 -1.22 10.86 -9.85
CA GLY A 9 -1.75 9.51 -9.95
C GLY A 9 -2.17 8.85 -8.65
N PHE A 10 -1.72 9.33 -7.49
CA PHE A 10 -2.11 8.73 -6.22
C PHE A 10 -2.09 9.74 -5.08
N GLU A 11 -2.75 9.41 -4.00
CA GLU A 11 -2.69 10.18 -2.76
C GLU A 11 -2.58 9.23 -1.57
N LEU A 12 -1.90 9.69 -0.52
CA LEU A 12 -1.93 9.05 0.79
C LEU A 12 -2.84 9.87 1.69
N VAL A 13 -3.73 9.20 2.37
CA VAL A 13 -4.77 9.86 3.17
C VAL A 13 -4.85 9.24 4.55
N THR A 14 -5.35 10.04 5.51
CA THR A 14 -5.70 9.54 6.84
C THR A 14 -7.16 9.88 7.11
N SER A 15 -7.89 8.93 7.67
CA SER A 15 -9.27 9.15 8.09
C SER A 15 -9.52 8.52 9.45
N THR A 16 -8.73 7.52 9.81
CA THR A 16 -8.85 6.78 11.06
C THR A 16 -7.46 6.69 11.69
N PRO A 17 -7.31 6.94 13.00
CA PRO A 17 -6.01 6.79 13.66
C PRO A 17 -5.44 5.38 13.44
N GLY A 18 -4.16 5.31 13.13
CA GLY A 18 -3.47 4.04 12.89
C GLY A 18 -3.67 3.45 11.52
N VAL A 19 -4.43 4.10 10.64
CA VAL A 19 -4.70 3.60 9.29
C VAL A 19 -4.18 4.58 8.26
N LEU A 20 -3.36 4.08 7.32
CA LEU A 20 -2.90 4.85 6.18
C LEU A 20 -3.65 4.37 4.95
N GLY A 21 -4.39 5.26 4.31
CA GLY A 21 -5.11 4.97 3.07
C GLY A 21 -4.30 5.36 1.85
N VAL A 22 -4.38 4.52 0.82
CA VAL A 22 -3.80 4.81 -0.50
C VAL A 22 -4.95 4.90 -1.48
N THR A 23 -4.99 5.98 -2.28
CA THR A 23 -6.05 6.17 -3.27
C THR A 23 -5.43 6.43 -4.64
N GLY A 24 -6.16 6.07 -5.69
CA GLY A 24 -5.76 6.33 -7.06
C GLY A 24 -5.13 5.11 -7.74
N LEU A 25 -3.99 5.32 -8.35
CA LEU A 25 -3.35 4.31 -9.20
C LEU A 25 -2.08 3.76 -8.54
N LEU A 26 -1.95 2.44 -8.53
CA LEU A 26 -0.71 1.77 -8.17
C LEU A 26 -0.24 0.98 -9.39
N ASN A 27 0.51 1.63 -10.26
CA ASN A 27 0.94 1.05 -11.52
C ASN A 27 2.42 1.35 -11.78
N PHE A 28 2.90 0.97 -12.95
CA PHE A 28 4.30 1.17 -13.33
C PHE A 28 4.73 2.64 -13.19
N ASN A 29 3.83 3.58 -13.48
CA ASN A 29 4.17 5.01 -13.44
C ASN A 29 4.19 5.59 -12.02
N THR A 30 3.51 4.96 -11.06
CA THR A 30 3.37 5.48 -9.70
C THR A 30 4.10 4.66 -8.65
N ALA A 31 4.49 3.42 -8.97
CA ALA A 31 4.95 2.46 -7.95
C ALA A 31 6.15 2.96 -7.15
N ALA A 32 7.16 3.52 -7.80
CA ALA A 32 8.36 3.98 -7.10
C ALA A 32 8.06 5.15 -6.16
N ALA A 33 7.30 6.14 -6.65
CA ALA A 33 6.92 7.28 -5.84
C ALA A 33 5.99 6.86 -4.70
N ALA A 34 5.07 5.93 -4.97
CA ALA A 34 4.16 5.43 -3.95
C ALA A 34 4.92 4.68 -2.85
N MET A 35 5.88 3.85 -3.22
CA MET A 35 6.69 3.13 -2.24
C MET A 35 7.45 4.09 -1.33
N GLN A 36 8.11 5.10 -1.90
CA GLN A 36 8.84 6.08 -1.11
C GLN A 36 7.91 6.87 -0.18
N ALA A 37 6.76 7.29 -0.68
CA ALA A 37 5.81 8.05 0.10
C ALA A 37 5.23 7.21 1.24
N ILE A 38 4.86 5.97 0.97
CA ILE A 38 4.32 5.06 1.99
C ILE A 38 5.38 4.81 3.07
N GLU A 39 6.60 4.50 2.69
CA GLU A 39 7.68 4.25 3.66
C GLU A 39 7.96 5.47 4.51
N SER A 40 7.90 6.66 3.93
CA SER A 40 8.08 7.92 4.67
C SER A 40 7.01 8.07 5.77
N VAL A 41 5.75 7.80 5.44
CA VAL A 41 4.65 7.90 6.41
C VAL A 41 4.72 6.78 7.44
N LEU A 42 5.17 5.59 7.03
CA LEU A 42 5.29 4.45 7.94
C LEU A 42 6.42 4.63 8.96
N SER A 43 7.23 5.68 8.86
CA SER A 43 8.14 6.04 9.94
C SER A 43 7.36 6.36 11.23
N ASP A 44 6.11 6.75 11.12
CA ASP A 44 5.18 6.81 12.24
C ASP A 44 4.74 5.38 12.57
N ARG A 45 5.29 4.85 13.64
CA ARG A 45 5.05 3.45 14.03
C ARG A 45 3.67 3.21 14.63
N SER A 46 2.88 4.25 14.85
CA SER A 46 1.48 4.09 15.29
C SER A 46 0.58 3.58 14.16
N ILE A 47 1.04 3.68 12.90
CA ILE A 47 0.28 3.16 11.77
C ILE A 47 0.43 1.64 11.74
N ALA A 48 -0.71 0.95 11.84
CA ALA A 48 -0.78 -0.50 11.90
C ALA A 48 -1.53 -1.12 10.73
N GLN A 49 -2.24 -0.32 9.94
CA GLN A 49 -3.02 -0.82 8.81
C GLN A 49 -2.79 0.04 7.57
N LEU A 50 -2.74 -0.63 6.43
CA LEU A 50 -2.64 -0.01 5.12
C LEU A 50 -3.95 -0.31 4.38
N ASP A 51 -4.73 0.72 4.12
CA ASP A 51 -6.07 0.59 3.53
C ASP A 51 -5.99 0.90 2.03
N LEU A 52 -6.34 -0.06 1.21
CA LEU A 52 -6.31 0.06 -0.24
C LEU A 52 -7.68 0.26 -0.87
N ALA A 53 -8.70 0.58 -0.06
CA ALA A 53 -10.07 0.75 -0.57
C ALA A 53 -10.17 1.80 -1.68
N GLY A 54 -9.33 2.83 -1.63
CA GLY A 54 -9.34 3.90 -2.62
C GLY A 54 -8.51 3.64 -3.87
N VAL A 55 -7.82 2.50 -3.96
CA VAL A 55 -7.03 2.14 -5.14
C VAL A 55 -7.98 1.72 -6.25
N ARG A 56 -7.95 2.47 -7.37
CA ARG A 56 -8.87 2.24 -8.49
C ARG A 56 -8.30 1.28 -9.51
N HIS A 57 -6.98 1.18 -9.61
CA HIS A 57 -6.32 0.29 -10.54
C HIS A 57 -4.92 -0.03 -10.04
N ALA A 58 -4.50 -1.28 -10.20
CA ALA A 58 -3.16 -1.72 -9.86
C ALA A 58 -2.71 -2.78 -10.86
N ASP A 59 -1.44 -2.70 -11.25
CA ASP A 59 -0.80 -3.71 -12.08
C ASP A 59 0.27 -4.45 -11.28
N SER A 60 1.09 -5.25 -11.97
CA SER A 60 2.14 -6.02 -11.29
C SER A 60 3.19 -5.13 -10.61
N ALA A 61 3.45 -3.93 -11.15
CA ALA A 61 4.37 -3.00 -10.50
C ALA A 61 3.79 -2.47 -9.20
N GLY A 62 2.49 -2.18 -9.17
CA GLY A 62 1.80 -1.79 -7.93
C GLY A 62 1.80 -2.89 -6.91
N LEU A 63 1.58 -4.13 -7.33
CA LEU A 63 1.66 -5.27 -6.44
C LEU A 63 3.07 -5.44 -5.88
N SER A 64 4.10 -5.27 -6.71
CA SER A 64 5.50 -5.35 -6.27
C SER A 64 5.81 -4.27 -5.24
N CYS A 65 5.28 -3.07 -5.42
CA CYS A 65 5.39 -1.99 -4.44
C CYS A 65 4.83 -2.44 -3.08
N LEU A 66 3.63 -2.99 -3.08
CA LEU A 66 2.99 -3.46 -1.86
C LEU A 66 3.81 -4.56 -1.18
N VAL A 67 4.28 -5.54 -1.95
CA VAL A 67 5.10 -6.62 -1.42
C VAL A 67 6.37 -6.06 -0.78
N ALA A 68 7.03 -5.10 -1.44
CA ALA A 68 8.25 -4.49 -0.90
C ALA A 68 7.98 -3.75 0.41
N VAL A 69 6.86 -3.01 0.49
CA VAL A 69 6.47 -2.31 1.72
C VAL A 69 6.23 -3.32 2.85
N MET A 70 5.53 -4.41 2.56
CA MET A 70 5.24 -5.43 3.57
C MET A 70 6.50 -6.18 4.01
N ALA A 71 7.41 -6.45 3.08
CA ALA A 71 8.69 -7.10 3.40
C ALA A 71 9.54 -6.21 4.31
N GLU A 72 9.58 -4.91 4.03
CA GLU A 72 10.31 -3.97 4.87
C GLU A 72 9.71 -3.87 6.26
N ALA A 73 8.38 -3.84 6.37
CA ALA A 73 7.69 -3.83 7.66
C ALA A 73 8.02 -5.08 8.46
N ALA A 74 8.01 -6.24 7.83
CA ALA A 74 8.36 -7.51 8.49
C ALA A 74 9.81 -7.49 8.96
N ARG A 75 10.72 -6.96 8.15
CA ARG A 75 12.14 -6.86 8.51
C ARG A 75 12.35 -5.97 9.74
N GLN A 76 11.49 -4.96 9.90
CA GLN A 76 11.52 -4.06 11.07
C GLN A 76 10.76 -4.62 12.28
N GLY A 77 10.23 -5.82 12.17
CA GLY A 77 9.45 -6.43 13.24
C GLY A 77 8.08 -5.81 13.45
N ARG A 78 7.53 -5.15 12.43
CA ARG A 78 6.23 -4.49 12.52
C ARG A 78 5.11 -5.44 12.12
N SER A 79 3.97 -5.30 12.81
CA SER A 79 2.72 -5.95 12.41
C SER A 79 1.90 -4.95 11.61
N LEU A 80 2.18 -4.87 10.30
CA LEU A 80 1.42 -4.04 9.39
C LEU A 80 0.44 -4.92 8.62
N LYS A 81 -0.82 -4.53 8.61
CA LYS A 81 -1.88 -5.32 7.96
C LYS A 81 -2.44 -4.54 6.77
N VAL A 82 -2.61 -5.24 5.64
CA VAL A 82 -3.27 -4.68 4.47
C VAL A 82 -4.75 -5.00 4.57
N ILE A 83 -5.59 -3.98 4.36
CA ILE A 83 -7.04 -4.15 4.38
C ILE A 83 -7.64 -3.59 3.08
N HIS A 84 -8.79 -4.13 2.69
CA HIS A 84 -9.57 -3.70 1.53
C HIS A 84 -8.78 -3.76 0.21
N MET A 85 -7.99 -4.82 0.03
CA MET A 85 -7.25 -5.01 -1.22
C MET A 85 -8.24 -5.18 -2.37
N PRO A 86 -8.08 -4.42 -3.48
CA PRO A 86 -8.95 -4.59 -4.66
C PRO A 86 -8.90 -6.02 -5.19
N SER A 87 -10.04 -6.50 -5.70
CA SER A 87 -10.15 -7.87 -6.18
C SER A 87 -9.15 -8.20 -7.30
N GLY A 88 -8.90 -7.23 -8.19
CA GLY A 88 -7.92 -7.43 -9.26
C GLY A 88 -6.51 -7.62 -8.73
N MET A 89 -6.15 -6.87 -7.70
CA MET A 89 -4.84 -7.02 -7.05
C MET A 89 -4.75 -8.34 -6.29
N GLN A 90 -5.84 -8.76 -5.64
CA GLN A 90 -5.89 -10.06 -4.98
C GLN A 90 -5.68 -11.20 -5.96
N ALA A 91 -6.35 -11.14 -7.11
CA ALA A 91 -6.21 -12.15 -8.16
C ALA A 91 -4.78 -12.20 -8.69
N LEU A 92 -4.18 -11.05 -8.92
CA LEU A 92 -2.80 -10.95 -9.39
C LEU A 92 -1.81 -11.51 -8.36
N ALA A 93 -2.02 -11.20 -7.08
CA ALA A 93 -1.20 -11.72 -5.99
C ALA A 93 -1.27 -13.25 -5.93
N LYS A 94 -2.45 -13.81 -6.12
CA LYS A 94 -2.66 -15.25 -6.09
C LYS A 94 -1.95 -15.94 -7.24
N VAL A 95 -2.11 -15.42 -8.46
CA VAL A 95 -1.45 -15.97 -9.65
C VAL A 95 0.07 -15.91 -9.52
N SER A 96 0.59 -14.85 -8.90
CA SER A 96 2.03 -14.66 -8.70
C SER A 96 2.56 -15.37 -7.45
N GLU A 97 1.68 -16.03 -6.69
CA GLU A 97 2.02 -16.77 -5.47
C GLU A 97 2.66 -15.90 -4.39
N VAL A 98 2.29 -14.62 -4.35
CA VAL A 98 2.80 -13.68 -3.32
C VAL A 98 1.74 -13.29 -2.30
N ASP A 99 0.54 -13.85 -2.41
CA ASP A 99 -0.56 -13.52 -1.50
C ASP A 99 -0.20 -13.77 -0.03
N ARG A 100 0.52 -14.82 0.27
CA ARG A 100 0.95 -15.13 1.64
C ARG A 100 2.01 -14.17 2.18
N LEU A 101 2.66 -13.39 1.32
CA LEU A 101 3.62 -12.37 1.76
C LEU A 101 2.92 -11.09 2.22
N ILE A 102 1.63 -10.99 1.94
CA ILE A 102 0.83 -9.79 2.22
C ILE A 102 -0.13 -10.04 3.38
N ASP A 103 -0.58 -11.28 3.55
CA ASP A 103 -1.53 -11.67 4.59
C ASP A 103 -0.98 -11.54 6.01
#